data_379e84cf73be24806cebd6d47a617103
#
_entry.id   379e84cf73be24806cebd6d47a617103
#
_cell.length_a   1.000
_cell.length_b   1.000
_cell.length_c   1.000
_cell.angle_alpha   90.00
_cell.angle_beta   90.00
_cell.angle_gamma   90.00
#
_symmetry.space_group_name_H-M   'P 1'
#
loop_
_entity.id
_entity.type
_entity.pdbx_description
1 polymer ?
#
loop_
_entity_poly.entity_id
_entity_poly.type
_entity_poly.pdbx_seq_one_letter_code
_entity_poly.pdbx_strand_id
1 'polypeptide(L)'
;FYVDDVLIAGNQYIGAQVGTIEVKAVFESITSSLFQVQVLDPSILPASFSKKAVVEDFTGTWCGYCPRVSYAASLVEEQTDKVFVVGVHNGDQMANSFGSALEDMYNITGFPTAYIDRANTWTYPEPNNVSQALNAAQGTVDVGLAIETSLTGSTLDITISQGFLQNMTNVKLLVFVLEDGILVDQANYTSYYGGASTIVDFEHNGVLRYVATDIMGDTTTSTLGIHEQSFSVNLSSQGVQ
;
A
#
# COMPACT_ATOMS: atom_id res chain seq x y z
N PHE A 1 -4.29 -13.25 20.61
CA PHE A 1 -2.90 -12.90 20.33
C PHE A 1 -2.08 -12.85 21.59
N TYR A 2 -0.78 -13.06 21.46
CA TYR A 2 0.18 -12.91 22.55
C TYR A 2 1.23 -11.88 22.16
N VAL A 3 1.60 -11.04 23.11
CA VAL A 3 2.71 -10.09 22.99
C VAL A 3 3.69 -10.41 24.12
N ASP A 4 4.94 -10.70 23.78
CA ASP A 4 5.99 -11.13 24.71
C ASP A 4 5.48 -12.23 25.67
N ASP A 5 4.81 -13.24 25.09
CA ASP A 5 4.17 -14.37 25.79
C ASP A 5 2.98 -14.01 26.70
N VAL A 6 2.52 -12.78 26.73
CA VAL A 6 1.35 -12.35 27.50
C VAL A 6 0.11 -12.31 26.59
N LEU A 7 -0.96 -12.99 26.98
CA LEU A 7 -2.24 -12.95 26.27
C LEU A 7 -2.84 -11.55 26.34
N ILE A 8 -3.12 -10.95 25.16
CA ILE A 8 -3.80 -9.65 25.08
C ILE A 8 -5.31 -9.83 24.91
N ALA A 9 -6.09 -8.92 25.50
CA ALA A 9 -7.54 -8.87 25.32
C ALA A 9 -7.87 -8.11 24.03
N GLY A 10 -8.61 -8.78 23.13
CA GLY A 10 -9.00 -8.18 21.84
C GLY A 10 -7.91 -8.26 20.78
N ASN A 11 -7.95 -7.33 19.83
CA ASN A 11 -7.09 -7.28 18.64
C ASN A 11 -6.19 -6.04 18.58
N GLN A 12 -6.10 -5.30 19.69
CA GLN A 12 -5.27 -4.09 19.78
C GLN A 12 -4.30 -4.22 20.95
N TYR A 13 -3.08 -3.76 20.77
CA TYR A 13 -2.05 -3.64 21.77
C TYR A 13 -1.41 -2.26 21.70
N ILE A 14 -1.34 -1.59 22.85
CA ILE A 14 -0.62 -0.33 22.99
C ILE A 14 0.70 -0.64 23.68
N GLY A 15 1.81 -0.44 22.97
CA GLY A 15 3.15 -0.68 23.51
C GLY A 15 3.44 0.27 24.68
N ALA A 16 3.70 -0.31 25.84
CA ALA A 16 3.98 0.47 27.06
C ALA A 16 5.46 0.87 27.19
N GLN A 17 6.35 0.24 26.43
CA GLN A 17 7.80 0.50 26.48
C GLN A 17 8.37 0.47 25.06
N VAL A 18 9.37 1.32 24.83
CA VAL A 18 10.15 1.33 23.58
C VAL A 18 11.00 0.07 23.48
N GLY A 19 11.07 -0.52 22.31
CA GLY A 19 11.86 -1.72 22.07
C GLY A 19 11.21 -2.67 21.09
N THR A 20 11.81 -3.84 20.91
CA THR A 20 11.23 -4.90 20.06
C THR A 20 10.32 -5.76 20.91
N ILE A 21 9.10 -5.97 20.45
CA ILE A 21 8.14 -6.92 21.03
C ILE A 21 7.92 -8.09 20.07
N GLU A 22 7.59 -9.26 20.60
CA GLU A 22 7.29 -10.45 19.82
C GLU A 22 5.78 -10.72 19.84
N VAL A 23 5.18 -10.84 18.67
CA VAL A 23 3.74 -11.10 18.52
C VAL A 23 3.54 -12.48 17.90
N LYS A 24 2.61 -13.25 18.46
CA LYS A 24 2.17 -14.51 17.89
C LYS A 24 0.66 -14.71 18.07
N ALA A 25 0.07 -15.45 17.14
CA ALA A 25 -1.29 -15.95 17.27
C ALA A 25 -1.28 -17.40 17.77
N VAL A 26 -2.22 -17.75 18.63
CA VAL A 26 -2.44 -19.13 19.06
C VAL A 26 -3.92 -19.44 18.88
N PHE A 27 -4.21 -20.52 18.19
CA PHE A 27 -5.54 -21.07 18.03
C PHE A 27 -5.51 -22.57 18.35
N GLU A 28 -6.16 -22.98 19.43
CA GLU A 28 -6.09 -24.34 19.96
C GLU A 28 -4.63 -24.75 20.25
N SER A 29 -4.11 -25.72 19.50
CA SER A 29 -2.72 -26.22 19.59
C SER A 29 -1.78 -25.64 18.52
N ILE A 30 -2.29 -24.80 17.62
CA ILE A 30 -1.52 -24.21 16.51
C ILE A 30 -1.01 -22.84 16.94
N THR A 31 0.30 -22.64 16.82
CA THR A 31 0.95 -21.34 17.07
C THR A 31 1.57 -20.82 15.78
N SER A 32 1.33 -19.56 15.44
CA SER A 32 2.00 -18.91 14.31
C SER A 32 3.52 -18.79 14.53
N SER A 33 4.27 -18.49 13.48
CA SER A 33 5.61 -17.93 13.64
C SER A 33 5.58 -16.65 14.47
N LEU A 34 6.71 -16.33 15.12
CA LEU A 34 6.87 -15.06 15.82
C LEU A 34 6.99 -13.93 14.81
N PHE A 35 6.29 -12.84 15.07
CA PHE A 35 6.40 -11.59 14.32
C PHE A 35 7.00 -10.53 15.25
N GLN A 36 8.13 -9.94 14.87
CA GLN A 36 8.77 -8.88 15.65
C GLN A 36 8.22 -7.52 15.25
N VAL A 37 7.78 -6.75 16.24
CA VAL A 37 7.30 -5.38 16.08
C VAL A 37 8.21 -4.44 16.86
N GLN A 38 8.67 -3.39 16.21
CA GLN A 38 9.44 -2.34 16.86
C GLN A 38 8.50 -1.30 17.46
N VAL A 39 8.47 -1.19 18.78
CA VAL A 39 7.78 -0.10 19.49
C VAL A 39 8.74 1.07 19.60
N LEU A 40 8.39 2.19 18.99
CA LEU A 40 9.20 3.41 18.99
C LEU A 40 8.60 4.43 19.96
N ASP A 41 9.48 5.25 20.59
CA ASP A 41 9.04 6.46 21.26
C ASP A 41 8.73 7.52 20.18
N PRO A 42 7.47 7.98 20.08
CA PRO A 42 7.12 8.96 19.06
C PRO A 42 7.81 10.32 19.25
N SER A 43 8.38 10.57 20.41
CA SER A 43 9.16 11.77 20.67
C SER A 43 10.62 11.67 20.19
N ILE A 44 11.09 10.47 19.81
CA ILE A 44 12.49 10.24 19.38
C ILE A 44 12.50 9.86 17.90
N LEU A 45 12.99 10.79 17.08
CA LEU A 45 13.22 10.52 15.65
C LEU A 45 14.50 9.68 15.48
N PRO A 46 14.49 8.68 14.57
CA PRO A 46 15.68 7.92 14.22
C PRO A 46 16.68 8.80 13.44
N ALA A 47 17.91 8.31 13.27
CA ALA A 47 18.93 9.02 12.48
C ALA A 47 18.59 9.08 10.97
N SER A 48 17.79 8.17 10.47
CA SER A 48 17.26 8.12 9.09
C SER A 48 16.05 7.21 9.02
N PHE A 49 15.22 7.40 7.99
CA PHE A 49 14.13 6.48 7.66
C PHE A 49 14.50 5.62 6.45
N SER A 50 14.01 4.38 6.42
CA SER A 50 14.14 3.53 5.24
C SER A 50 13.21 4.04 4.15
N LYS A 51 13.72 4.21 2.93
CA LYS A 51 12.90 4.56 1.78
C LYS A 51 11.97 3.40 1.43
N LYS A 52 10.74 3.74 1.06
CA LYS A 52 9.75 2.85 0.46
C LYS A 52 9.33 3.43 -0.89
N ALA A 53 8.75 2.61 -1.75
CA ALA A 53 8.28 3.05 -3.06
C ALA A 53 6.82 2.65 -3.27
N VAL A 54 6.12 3.39 -4.12
CA VAL A 54 4.76 3.09 -4.54
C VAL A 54 4.74 2.87 -6.05
N VAL A 55 4.05 1.81 -6.47
CA VAL A 55 3.75 1.56 -7.88
C VAL A 55 2.25 1.78 -8.07
N GLU A 56 1.85 2.69 -8.95
CA GLU A 56 0.48 2.85 -9.41
C GLU A 56 0.32 2.08 -10.72
N ASP A 57 -0.42 0.96 -10.68
CA ASP A 57 -0.70 0.08 -11.84
C ASP A 57 -2.08 0.39 -12.41
N PHE A 58 -2.13 1.04 -13.55
CA PHE A 58 -3.36 1.30 -14.31
C PHE A 58 -3.74 0.04 -15.07
N THR A 59 -4.85 -0.58 -14.65
CA THR A 59 -5.23 -1.94 -14.99
C THR A 59 -6.74 -2.10 -15.25
N GLY A 60 -7.17 -3.32 -15.50
CA GLY A 60 -8.59 -3.69 -15.61
C GLY A 60 -8.77 -5.17 -15.88
N THR A 61 -9.87 -5.74 -15.41
CA THR A 61 -10.17 -7.19 -15.57
C THR A 61 -10.32 -7.61 -17.02
N TRP A 62 -10.73 -6.71 -17.89
CA TRP A 62 -10.85 -6.90 -19.33
C TRP A 62 -9.51 -6.83 -20.08
N CYS A 63 -8.48 -6.28 -19.44
CA CYS A 63 -7.18 -6.04 -20.04
C CYS A 63 -6.34 -7.33 -20.11
N GLY A 64 -6.27 -7.96 -21.26
CA GLY A 64 -5.55 -9.24 -21.41
C GLY A 64 -4.04 -9.16 -21.22
N TYR A 65 -3.42 -7.99 -21.29
CA TYR A 65 -1.99 -7.81 -21.04
C TYR A 65 -1.66 -7.31 -19.62
N CYS A 66 -2.68 -6.97 -18.82
CA CYS A 66 -2.50 -6.49 -17.46
C CYS A 66 -1.91 -7.54 -16.49
N PRO A 67 -2.17 -8.85 -16.64
CA PRO A 67 -1.51 -9.88 -15.82
C PRO A 67 0.03 -9.84 -15.86
N ARG A 68 0.62 -9.19 -16.86
CA ARG A 68 2.08 -8.98 -16.93
C ARG A 68 2.59 -8.09 -15.80
N VAL A 69 1.89 -6.98 -15.52
CA VAL A 69 2.27 -6.07 -14.41
C VAL A 69 1.99 -6.72 -13.07
N SER A 70 0.84 -7.37 -12.91
CA SER A 70 0.52 -8.12 -11.69
C SER A 70 1.57 -9.20 -11.39
N TYR A 71 2.06 -9.90 -12.44
CA TYR A 71 3.15 -10.87 -12.27
C TYR A 71 4.48 -10.19 -11.89
N ALA A 72 4.80 -9.05 -12.49
CA ALA A 72 5.98 -8.28 -12.10
C ALA A 72 5.90 -7.79 -10.65
N ALA A 73 4.72 -7.37 -10.20
CA ALA A 73 4.46 -6.98 -8.82
C ALA A 73 4.72 -8.13 -7.85
N SER A 74 4.21 -9.34 -8.13
CA SER A 74 4.48 -10.51 -7.30
C SER A 74 5.97 -10.84 -7.18
N LEU A 75 6.74 -10.70 -8.28
CA LEU A 75 8.19 -10.89 -8.25
C LEU A 75 8.93 -9.83 -7.41
N VAL A 76 8.38 -8.63 -7.28
CA VAL A 76 8.91 -7.59 -6.40
C VAL A 76 8.57 -7.89 -4.95
N GLU A 77 7.32 -8.27 -4.66
CA GLU A 77 6.82 -8.62 -3.32
C GLU A 77 7.56 -9.83 -2.71
N GLU A 78 7.94 -10.80 -3.53
CA GLU A 78 8.80 -11.92 -3.10
C GLU A 78 10.18 -11.47 -2.59
N GLN A 79 10.65 -10.28 -2.99
CA GLN A 79 12.00 -9.80 -2.69
C GLN A 79 12.04 -8.68 -1.64
N THR A 80 10.93 -7.95 -1.42
CA THR A 80 10.90 -6.82 -0.49
C THR A 80 9.49 -6.48 -0.03
N ASP A 81 9.38 -5.99 1.19
CA ASP A 81 8.18 -5.40 1.80
C ASP A 81 8.14 -3.85 1.68
N LYS A 82 9.06 -3.28 0.89
CA LYS A 82 9.24 -1.82 0.78
C LYS A 82 8.58 -1.22 -0.45
N VAL A 83 8.00 -2.02 -1.33
CA VAL A 83 7.27 -1.56 -2.51
C VAL A 83 5.80 -1.89 -2.33
N PHE A 84 4.95 -0.89 -2.47
CA PHE A 84 3.50 -1.02 -2.39
C PHE A 84 2.90 -0.83 -3.77
N VAL A 85 2.03 -1.75 -4.17
CA VAL A 85 1.34 -1.67 -5.46
C VAL A 85 -0.08 -1.20 -5.24
N VAL A 86 -0.51 -0.22 -6.03
CA VAL A 86 -1.86 0.34 -6.05
C VAL A 86 -2.47 0.01 -7.39
N GLY A 87 -3.47 -0.88 -7.40
CA GLY A 87 -4.25 -1.24 -8.58
C GLY A 87 -5.30 -0.16 -8.89
N VAL A 88 -5.08 0.59 -9.95
CA VAL A 88 -6.01 1.62 -10.44
C VAL A 88 -6.84 1.00 -11.55
N HIS A 89 -8.03 0.53 -11.22
CA HIS A 89 -8.91 -0.18 -12.13
C HIS A 89 -9.70 0.75 -13.04
N ASN A 90 -9.82 0.37 -14.31
CA ASN A 90 -10.57 1.06 -15.34
C ASN A 90 -11.67 0.15 -15.94
N GLY A 91 -12.88 0.68 -16.11
CA GLY A 91 -13.94 0.08 -16.91
C GLY A 91 -14.44 -1.28 -16.41
N ASP A 92 -14.22 -1.62 -15.15
CA ASP A 92 -14.68 -2.83 -14.48
C ASP A 92 -15.36 -2.52 -13.15
N GLN A 93 -15.74 -3.56 -12.39
CA GLN A 93 -16.46 -3.41 -11.12
C GLN A 93 -15.64 -2.81 -9.98
N MET A 94 -14.31 -2.72 -10.12
CA MET A 94 -13.40 -2.11 -9.16
C MET A 94 -13.05 -0.66 -9.53
N ALA A 95 -13.44 -0.22 -10.74
CA ALA A 95 -13.22 1.15 -11.19
C ALA A 95 -14.01 2.17 -10.34
N ASN A 96 -13.43 3.32 -10.11
CA ASN A 96 -14.05 4.41 -9.35
C ASN A 96 -13.59 5.78 -9.86
N SER A 97 -14.21 6.85 -9.33
CA SER A 97 -13.89 8.22 -9.76
C SER A 97 -12.47 8.69 -9.41
N PHE A 98 -11.86 8.13 -8.36
CA PHE A 98 -10.47 8.45 -8.00
C PHE A 98 -9.50 7.86 -9.02
N GLY A 99 -9.75 6.62 -9.45
CA GLY A 99 -8.99 5.99 -10.52
C GLY A 99 -9.08 6.79 -11.83
N SER A 100 -10.28 7.20 -12.23
CA SER A 100 -10.47 8.03 -13.41
C SER A 100 -9.73 9.36 -13.33
N ALA A 101 -9.72 10.00 -12.16
CA ALA A 101 -8.98 11.25 -11.96
C ALA A 101 -7.45 11.05 -12.01
N LEU A 102 -6.94 9.89 -11.54
CA LEU A 102 -5.52 9.52 -11.71
C LEU A 102 -5.19 9.26 -13.20
N GLU A 103 -6.05 8.55 -13.93
CA GLU A 103 -5.89 8.33 -15.36
C GLU A 103 -5.80 9.64 -16.15
N ASP A 104 -6.69 10.59 -15.84
CA ASP A 104 -6.68 11.93 -16.44
C ASP A 104 -5.39 12.69 -16.11
N MET A 105 -4.96 12.63 -14.85
CA MET A 105 -3.74 13.30 -14.38
C MET A 105 -2.49 12.80 -15.09
N TYR A 106 -2.38 11.48 -15.31
CA TYR A 106 -1.27 10.87 -16.03
C TYR A 106 -1.45 10.82 -17.54
N ASN A 107 -2.62 11.24 -18.04
CA ASN A 107 -3.00 11.10 -19.45
C ASN A 107 -2.84 9.64 -19.93
N ILE A 108 -3.39 8.69 -19.18
CA ILE A 108 -3.31 7.27 -19.49
C ILE A 108 -4.09 7.01 -20.79
N THR A 109 -3.41 6.45 -21.79
CA THR A 109 -3.99 6.15 -23.11
C THR A 109 -3.97 4.67 -23.45
N GLY A 110 -3.43 3.83 -22.56
CA GLY A 110 -3.35 2.37 -22.78
C GLY A 110 -3.07 1.61 -21.51
N PHE A 111 -3.45 0.34 -21.51
CA PHE A 111 -3.36 -0.58 -20.37
C PHE A 111 -2.58 -1.85 -20.75
N PRO A 112 -1.74 -2.41 -19.84
CA PRO A 112 -1.37 -1.81 -18.56
C PRO A 112 -0.40 -0.65 -18.76
N THR A 113 -0.45 0.29 -17.84
CA THR A 113 0.60 1.30 -17.64
C THR A 113 0.89 1.40 -16.15
N ALA A 114 2.15 1.33 -15.74
CA ALA A 114 2.52 1.44 -14.35
C ALA A 114 3.55 2.55 -14.12
N TYR A 115 3.36 3.31 -13.04
CA TYR A 115 4.28 4.36 -12.60
C TYR A 115 4.91 4.01 -11.26
N ILE A 116 6.22 4.25 -11.13
CA ILE A 116 6.97 4.08 -9.88
C ILE A 116 7.20 5.47 -9.27
N ASP A 117 6.78 5.65 -8.00
CA ASP A 117 6.92 6.90 -7.23
C ASP A 117 6.38 8.13 -7.98
N ARG A 118 5.38 7.98 -8.84
CA ARG A 118 4.82 9.05 -9.70
C ARG A 118 5.85 9.76 -10.60
N ALA A 119 7.03 9.19 -10.75
CA ALA A 119 8.16 9.81 -11.44
C ALA A 119 8.52 9.12 -12.74
N ASN A 120 8.47 7.80 -12.77
CA ASN A 120 8.95 7.02 -13.91
C ASN A 120 7.96 5.92 -14.28
N THR A 121 7.70 5.75 -15.57
CA THR A 121 6.97 4.59 -16.08
C THR A 121 7.79 3.33 -15.82
N TRP A 122 7.15 2.26 -15.35
CA TRP A 122 7.80 0.95 -15.25
C TRP A 122 8.05 0.41 -16.65
N THR A 123 9.30 0.10 -16.95
CA THR A 123 9.72 -0.24 -18.31
C THR A 123 9.21 -1.61 -18.74
N TYR A 124 8.57 -1.65 -19.92
CA TYR A 124 8.15 -2.90 -20.57
C TYR A 124 9.35 -3.74 -21.04
N PRO A 125 9.32 -5.07 -20.92
CA PRO A 125 8.36 -5.85 -20.13
C PRO A 125 8.73 -5.80 -18.63
N GLU A 126 7.77 -5.45 -17.80
CA GLU A 126 7.96 -5.18 -16.38
C GLU A 126 8.57 -6.37 -15.60
N PRO A 127 8.20 -7.65 -15.88
CA PRO A 127 8.84 -8.79 -15.23
C PRO A 127 10.36 -8.91 -15.46
N ASN A 128 10.87 -8.33 -16.55
CA ASN A 128 12.31 -8.28 -16.81
C ASN A 128 12.97 -7.04 -16.18
N ASN A 129 12.17 -6.11 -15.67
CA ASN A 129 12.61 -4.83 -15.15
C ASN A 129 12.20 -4.59 -13.68
N VAL A 130 12.02 -5.67 -12.90
CA VAL A 130 11.66 -5.59 -11.47
C VAL A 130 12.68 -4.78 -10.66
N SER A 131 13.93 -4.74 -11.10
CA SER A 131 14.97 -3.93 -10.46
C SER A 131 14.65 -2.43 -10.42
N GLN A 132 13.80 -1.90 -11.31
CA GLN A 132 13.38 -0.51 -11.23
C GLN A 132 12.59 -0.24 -9.94
N ALA A 133 11.58 -1.05 -9.64
CA ALA A 133 10.79 -0.92 -8.42
C ALA A 133 11.63 -1.20 -7.17
N LEU A 134 12.46 -2.26 -7.20
CA LEU A 134 13.37 -2.59 -6.09
C LEU A 134 14.34 -1.46 -5.79
N ASN A 135 14.95 -0.86 -6.81
CA ASN A 135 15.90 0.25 -6.64
C ASN A 135 15.21 1.53 -6.15
N ALA A 136 13.96 1.78 -6.54
CA ALA A 136 13.18 2.91 -6.06
C ALA A 136 12.98 2.88 -4.54
N ALA A 137 12.90 1.69 -3.94
CA ALA A 137 12.72 1.49 -2.50
C ALA A 137 14.04 1.40 -1.71
N GLN A 138 15.18 1.66 -2.34
CA GLN A 138 16.48 1.58 -1.67
C GLN A 138 16.91 2.91 -1.05
N GLY A 139 17.80 2.80 -0.05
CA GLY A 139 18.40 3.96 0.62
C GLY A 139 17.57 4.47 1.80
N THR A 140 17.88 5.71 2.17
CA THR A 140 17.26 6.39 3.31
C THR A 140 16.68 7.73 2.89
N VAL A 141 15.71 8.20 3.68
CA VAL A 141 15.01 9.47 3.48
C VAL A 141 14.89 10.22 4.81
N ASP A 142 14.64 11.53 4.73
CA ASP A 142 14.52 12.41 5.89
C ASP A 142 13.08 12.53 6.41
N VAL A 143 12.14 11.82 5.80
CA VAL A 143 10.74 11.76 6.24
C VAL A 143 10.30 10.31 6.42
N GLY A 144 9.67 10.03 7.54
CA GLY A 144 9.07 8.73 7.83
C GLY A 144 7.60 8.85 8.18
N LEU A 145 6.87 7.77 7.97
CA LEU A 145 5.44 7.68 8.24
C LEU A 145 5.16 6.52 9.19
N ALA A 146 4.27 6.76 10.13
CA ALA A 146 3.59 5.70 10.89
C ALA A 146 2.09 5.88 10.71
N ILE A 147 1.37 4.77 10.54
CA ILE A 147 -0.07 4.75 10.27
C ILE A 147 -0.73 3.95 11.39
N GLU A 148 -1.71 4.57 12.03
CA GLU A 148 -2.61 3.90 12.97
C GLU A 148 -4.02 3.93 12.39
N THR A 149 -4.74 2.81 12.50
CA THR A 149 -6.11 2.70 12.00
C THR A 149 -7.03 2.10 13.05
N SER A 150 -8.28 2.57 13.06
CA SER A 150 -9.35 2.01 13.88
C SER A 150 -10.62 1.88 13.05
N LEU A 151 -11.23 0.69 13.03
CA LEU A 151 -12.47 0.43 12.34
C LEU A 151 -13.62 0.27 13.34
N THR A 152 -14.61 1.17 13.24
CA THR A 152 -15.83 1.12 14.06
C THR A 152 -17.06 1.08 13.16
N GLY A 153 -17.71 -0.06 13.09
CA GLY A 153 -18.76 -0.31 12.09
C GLY A 153 -18.19 -0.20 10.68
N SER A 154 -18.68 0.74 9.88
CA SER A 154 -18.15 1.04 8.54
C SER A 154 -17.23 2.27 8.49
N THR A 155 -16.92 2.87 9.64
CA THR A 155 -16.05 4.04 9.70
C THR A 155 -14.62 3.61 9.99
N LEU A 156 -13.72 3.92 9.08
CA LEU A 156 -12.28 3.76 9.20
C LEU A 156 -11.67 5.10 9.61
N ASP A 157 -11.16 5.18 10.83
CA ASP A 157 -10.36 6.30 11.30
C ASP A 157 -8.88 5.98 11.06
N ILE A 158 -8.16 6.95 10.49
CA ILE A 158 -6.75 6.84 10.10
C ILE A 158 -5.99 7.98 10.76
N THR A 159 -4.94 7.69 11.51
CA THR A 159 -4.00 8.70 12.02
C THR A 159 -2.62 8.44 11.42
N ILE A 160 -2.03 9.47 10.85
CA ILE A 160 -0.72 9.40 10.21
C ILE A 160 0.22 10.32 10.97
N SER A 161 1.24 9.71 11.61
CA SER A 161 2.36 10.42 12.22
C SER A 161 3.47 10.58 11.18
N GLN A 162 3.87 11.82 10.93
CA GLN A 162 4.89 12.21 9.95
C GLN A 162 6.12 12.73 10.70
N GLY A 163 7.23 11.97 10.67
CA GLY A 163 8.49 12.35 11.31
C GLY A 163 9.43 13.00 10.29
N PHE A 164 9.84 14.25 10.52
CA PHE A 164 10.80 14.98 9.67
C PHE A 164 12.11 15.17 10.40
N LEU A 165 13.24 14.74 9.79
CA LEU A 165 14.59 14.89 10.34
C LEU A 165 15.17 16.29 10.10
N GLN A 166 14.56 17.08 9.25
CA GLN A 166 14.90 18.47 8.96
C GLN A 166 13.67 19.22 8.41
N ASN A 167 13.77 20.55 8.34
CA ASN A 167 12.75 21.33 7.65
C ASN A 167 12.77 21.03 6.15
N MET A 168 11.62 20.71 5.59
CA MET A 168 11.45 20.43 4.17
C MET A 168 10.45 21.40 3.56
N THR A 169 10.45 21.55 2.24
CA THR A 169 9.51 22.38 1.49
C THR A 169 8.79 21.57 0.43
N ASN A 170 7.58 21.96 0.11
CA ASN A 170 6.75 21.33 -0.93
C ASN A 170 6.46 19.83 -0.68
N VAL A 171 6.43 19.41 0.59
CA VAL A 171 6.00 18.07 0.96
C VAL A 171 4.48 18.01 0.95
N LYS A 172 3.96 16.93 0.39
CA LYS A 172 2.53 16.64 0.38
C LYS A 172 2.29 15.25 0.95
N LEU A 173 1.20 15.09 1.67
CA LEU A 173 0.71 13.81 2.15
C LEU A 173 -0.39 13.32 1.21
N LEU A 174 -0.22 12.11 0.70
CA LEU A 174 -1.22 11.40 -0.08
C LEU A 174 -1.64 10.14 0.68
N VAL A 175 -2.94 9.95 0.83
CA VAL A 175 -3.50 8.82 1.59
C VAL A 175 -4.50 8.07 0.73
N PHE A 176 -4.17 6.83 0.43
CA PHE A 176 -5.03 5.87 -0.26
C PHE A 176 -5.61 4.85 0.71
N VAL A 177 -6.85 4.47 0.48
CA VAL A 177 -7.47 3.29 1.08
C VAL A 177 -7.57 2.23 -0.01
N LEU A 178 -6.97 1.08 0.26
CA LEU A 178 -6.88 -0.04 -0.66
C LEU A 178 -7.69 -1.23 -0.12
N GLU A 179 -8.12 -2.11 -1.01
CA GLU A 179 -8.81 -3.36 -0.70
C GLU A 179 -8.06 -4.52 -1.32
N ASP A 180 -7.88 -5.59 -0.53
CA ASP A 180 -7.23 -6.83 -0.95
C ASP A 180 -8.26 -7.97 -1.04
N GLY A 181 -7.89 -9.04 -1.76
CA GLY A 181 -8.63 -10.28 -1.78
C GLY A 181 -9.90 -10.25 -2.64
N ILE A 182 -10.02 -9.33 -3.59
CA ILE A 182 -11.19 -9.27 -4.48
C ILE A 182 -11.04 -10.33 -5.57
N LEU A 183 -11.91 -11.35 -5.55
CA LEU A 183 -11.90 -12.45 -6.51
C LEU A 183 -12.77 -12.14 -7.72
N VAL A 184 -12.14 -11.93 -8.87
CA VAL A 184 -12.79 -11.65 -10.16
C VAL A 184 -12.00 -12.26 -11.30
N ASP A 185 -12.67 -12.77 -12.31
CA ASP A 185 -12.04 -13.29 -13.53
C ASP A 185 -11.22 -12.19 -14.23
N GLN A 186 -10.00 -12.54 -14.64
CA GLN A 186 -9.07 -11.65 -15.34
C GLN A 186 -8.82 -12.18 -16.75
N ALA A 187 -9.04 -11.37 -17.77
CA ALA A 187 -8.60 -11.68 -19.12
C ALA A 187 -7.07 -11.79 -19.19
N ASN A 188 -6.56 -12.79 -19.94
CA ASN A 188 -5.12 -13.04 -20.02
C ASN A 188 -4.69 -13.39 -21.45
N TYR A 189 -3.83 -12.56 -22.03
CA TYR A 189 -3.17 -12.78 -23.32
C TYR A 189 -1.68 -13.05 -23.17
N THR A 190 -1.23 -13.26 -21.91
CA THR A 190 0.16 -13.52 -21.57
C THR A 190 0.40 -15.01 -21.35
N SER A 191 1.66 -15.42 -21.24
CA SER A 191 2.04 -16.78 -20.82
C SER A 191 2.07 -16.95 -19.30
N TYR A 192 1.87 -15.86 -18.55
CA TYR A 192 1.85 -15.90 -17.08
C TYR A 192 0.57 -16.59 -16.58
N TYR A 193 0.59 -17.03 -15.33
CA TYR A 193 -0.53 -17.72 -14.68
C TYR A 193 -1.07 -18.94 -15.46
N GLY A 194 -0.14 -19.71 -16.07
CA GLY A 194 -0.47 -20.92 -16.83
C GLY A 194 -0.95 -20.67 -18.27
N GLY A 195 -1.04 -19.41 -18.73
CA GLY A 195 -1.34 -19.04 -20.12
C GLY A 195 -2.79 -19.29 -20.55
N ALA A 196 -3.72 -19.58 -19.63
CA ALA A 196 -5.15 -19.64 -19.94
C ALA A 196 -5.65 -18.24 -20.37
N SER A 197 -6.57 -18.16 -21.33
CA SER A 197 -7.11 -16.88 -21.83
C SER A 197 -7.93 -16.11 -20.78
N THR A 198 -8.36 -16.77 -19.74
CA THR A 198 -9.02 -16.21 -18.56
C THR A 198 -8.44 -16.88 -17.32
N ILE A 199 -8.04 -16.07 -16.35
CA ILE A 199 -7.67 -16.52 -15.02
C ILE A 199 -8.93 -16.42 -14.18
N VAL A 200 -9.52 -17.56 -13.86
CA VAL A 200 -10.77 -17.64 -13.07
C VAL A 200 -10.45 -17.31 -11.62
N ASP A 201 -11.32 -16.53 -10.97
CA ASP A 201 -11.17 -16.11 -9.56
C ASP A 201 -9.77 -15.51 -9.29
N PHE A 202 -9.27 -14.67 -10.21
CA PHE A 202 -8.01 -13.96 -9.99
C PHE A 202 -8.15 -13.05 -8.77
N GLU A 203 -7.22 -13.17 -7.84
CA GLU A 203 -7.19 -12.37 -6.63
C GLU A 203 -6.55 -11.00 -6.92
N HIS A 204 -7.37 -9.94 -6.87
CA HIS A 204 -6.93 -8.57 -7.01
C HIS A 204 -6.62 -7.99 -5.64
N ASN A 205 -5.39 -7.56 -5.45
CA ASN A 205 -4.88 -6.94 -4.23
C ASN A 205 -4.44 -5.49 -4.49
N GLY A 206 -4.39 -4.68 -3.43
CA GLY A 206 -4.01 -3.27 -3.51
C GLY A 206 -4.97 -2.42 -4.34
N VAL A 207 -6.24 -2.81 -4.48
CA VAL A 207 -7.23 -2.12 -5.31
C VAL A 207 -7.58 -0.78 -4.69
N LEU A 208 -7.39 0.32 -5.43
CA LEU A 208 -7.73 1.67 -4.98
C LEU A 208 -9.24 1.81 -4.78
N ARG A 209 -9.69 2.12 -3.55
CA ARG A 209 -11.09 2.33 -3.21
C ARG A 209 -11.40 3.79 -2.88
N TYR A 210 -10.49 4.48 -2.20
CA TYR A 210 -10.71 5.85 -1.76
C TYR A 210 -9.40 6.62 -1.65
N VAL A 211 -9.47 7.93 -1.87
CA VAL A 211 -8.36 8.87 -1.61
C VAL A 211 -8.83 9.85 -0.54
N ALA A 212 -8.18 9.82 0.62
CA ALA A 212 -8.58 10.63 1.77
C ALA A 212 -8.04 12.08 1.72
N THR A 213 -7.12 12.35 0.82
CA THR A 213 -6.51 13.67 0.53
C THR A 213 -6.94 14.17 -0.85
N ASP A 214 -6.44 15.33 -1.26
CA ASP A 214 -6.41 15.67 -2.69
C ASP A 214 -5.61 14.61 -3.46
N ILE A 215 -5.98 14.37 -4.71
CA ILE A 215 -5.33 13.35 -5.57
C ILE A 215 -3.84 13.65 -5.83
N MET A 216 -3.45 14.92 -5.72
CA MET A 216 -2.06 15.39 -5.76
C MET A 216 -1.41 15.48 -4.39
N GLY A 217 -2.13 15.03 -3.34
CA GLY A 217 -1.75 15.13 -1.94
C GLY A 217 -1.97 16.51 -1.34
N ASP A 218 -2.30 16.51 -0.06
CA ASP A 218 -2.50 17.73 0.74
C ASP A 218 -1.16 18.28 1.23
N THR A 219 -1.05 19.59 1.31
CA THR A 219 0.11 20.23 1.94
C THR A 219 0.13 19.87 3.42
N THR A 220 1.27 19.42 3.91
CA THR A 220 1.46 19.06 5.32
C THR A 220 2.49 19.94 6.00
N THR A 221 2.43 20.01 7.34
CA THR A 221 3.50 20.60 8.15
C THR A 221 4.75 19.75 7.98
N SER A 222 5.85 20.34 7.51
CA SER A 222 7.08 19.65 7.16
C SER A 222 8.32 20.26 7.81
N THR A 223 8.16 20.77 9.04
CA THR A 223 9.25 21.20 9.90
C THR A 223 9.82 20.04 10.69
N LEU A 224 11.08 20.14 11.12
CA LEU A 224 11.72 19.17 12.00
C LEU A 224 10.80 18.79 13.18
N GLY A 225 10.63 17.48 13.41
CA GLY A 225 9.78 16.93 14.47
C GLY A 225 8.72 15.98 13.94
N ILE A 226 7.76 15.66 14.80
CA ILE A 226 6.64 14.77 14.48
C ILE A 226 5.36 15.59 14.35
N HIS A 227 4.63 15.37 13.27
CA HIS A 227 3.33 16.00 12.99
C HIS A 227 2.30 14.94 12.70
N GLU A 228 1.08 15.11 13.20
CA GLU A 228 -0.01 14.17 13.01
C GLU A 228 -1.11 14.77 12.13
N GLN A 229 -1.73 13.89 11.33
CA GLN A 229 -2.90 14.21 10.53
C GLN A 229 -3.86 13.03 10.57
N SER A 230 -5.15 13.30 10.79
CA SER A 230 -6.17 12.27 10.93
C SER A 230 -7.24 12.41 9.87
N PHE A 231 -7.79 11.27 9.44
CA PHE A 231 -8.85 11.16 8.46
C PHE A 231 -9.91 10.19 8.96
N SER A 232 -11.16 10.36 8.54
CA SER A 232 -12.26 9.44 8.83
C SER A 232 -12.99 9.12 7.53
N VAL A 233 -13.09 7.84 7.18
CA VAL A 233 -13.64 7.37 5.91
C VAL A 233 -14.80 6.42 6.18
N ASN A 234 -15.94 6.66 5.55
CA ASN A 234 -17.06 5.71 5.59
C ASN A 234 -16.90 4.70 4.43
N LEU A 235 -16.49 3.49 4.75
CA LEU A 235 -16.21 2.43 3.78
C LEU A 235 -17.46 1.95 3.04
N SER A 236 -18.64 1.94 3.69
CA SER A 236 -19.89 1.53 3.04
C SER A 236 -20.27 2.39 1.83
N SER A 237 -19.85 3.66 1.81
CA SER A 237 -20.09 4.56 0.70
C SER A 237 -19.08 4.41 -0.44
N GLN A 238 -18.00 3.64 -0.23
CA GLN A 238 -16.90 3.45 -1.18
C GLN A 238 -16.94 2.08 -1.88
N GLY A 239 -17.98 1.26 -1.62
CA GLY A 239 -18.11 -0.07 -2.21
C GLY A 239 -17.06 -1.07 -1.72
N VAL A 240 -16.44 -0.82 -0.58
CA VAL A 240 -15.54 -1.77 0.13
C VAL A 240 -16.41 -2.86 0.75
N GLN A 241 -16.03 -4.12 0.57
CA GLN A 241 -16.77 -5.31 1.06
C GLN A 241 -16.19 -5.85 2.37
#